data_a32338fb87c864dd385a30882f3e721a
#
_entry.id   a32338fb87c864dd385a30882f3e721a
#
_cell.length_a   1.000
_cell.length_b   1.000
_cell.length_c   1.000
_cell.angle_alpha   90.00
_cell.angle_beta   90.00
_cell.angle_gamma   90.00
#
_symmetry.space_group_name_H-M   'P 1'
#
loop_
_entity.id
_entity.type
_entity.pdbx_description
1 polymer ?
#
loop_
_entity_poly.entity_id
_entity_poly.type
_entity_poly.pdbx_seq_one_letter_code
_entity_poly.pdbx_strand_id
1 'polypeptide(L)'
;MENYLYFAEADVETGDDGASEAIVVPASSYIGADPGSGTTTLYFKDAMGDNDAQHKVVLTHTAGKNKEVMRGVMACINAHPNKGGFIIVANSNAAAVTTGTEYNEVFNGLGMSTVAITTESLGEGGIVGVSGGTTLSTSYGAGMTSTSLVPQYSRVKVGDSILTTVKVDLTGLGGVNDADDVIGLAAGGAAYFAKYVTAEMGILYKIDMICLELPASGSNNLTDINLVSNSNATRAYNADGSGYTQLLNAGTWTAGELQTVASGTVAAANDYFYLTEGATHSGANTFTGGVFLFKFWGSALES
;
A
#
# COMPACT_ATOMS: atom_id res chain seq x y z
N MET A 1 -0.32 -33.42 -4.58
CA MET A 1 0.16 -32.73 -5.82
C MET A 1 -0.69 -31.49 -5.93
N GLU A 2 -0.07 -30.33 -6.12
CA GLU A 2 -0.77 -29.04 -6.20
C GLU A 2 -1.26 -28.78 -7.61
N ASN A 3 -2.43 -28.16 -7.76
CA ASN A 3 -2.93 -27.67 -9.02
C ASN A 3 -2.39 -26.28 -9.30
N TYR A 4 -2.11 -26.00 -10.57
CA TYR A 4 -1.71 -24.70 -11.07
C TYR A 4 -2.77 -24.19 -12.05
N LEU A 5 -3.25 -22.99 -11.79
CA LEU A 5 -4.30 -22.33 -12.53
C LEU A 5 -3.68 -21.38 -13.55
N TYR A 6 -4.02 -21.53 -14.82
CA TYR A 6 -3.55 -20.68 -15.90
C TYR A 6 -4.65 -19.71 -16.33
N PHE A 7 -4.25 -18.45 -16.47
CA PHE A 7 -5.07 -17.37 -17.01
C PHE A 7 -4.24 -16.61 -18.05
N ALA A 8 -4.89 -16.19 -19.15
CA ALA A 8 -4.27 -15.29 -20.13
C ALA A 8 -5.30 -14.26 -20.60
N GLU A 9 -4.86 -13.02 -20.76
CA GLU A 9 -5.70 -11.96 -21.30
C GLU A 9 -5.61 -11.88 -22.83
N ALA A 10 -6.54 -11.15 -23.45
CA ALA A 10 -6.53 -10.90 -24.87
C ALA A 10 -5.42 -9.90 -25.21
N ASP A 11 -4.47 -10.34 -26.01
CA ASP A 11 -3.44 -9.47 -26.58
C ASP A 11 -3.75 -9.09 -28.03
N VAL A 12 -3.24 -7.95 -28.44
CA VAL A 12 -3.28 -7.44 -29.82
C VAL A 12 -2.07 -7.94 -30.64
N GLU A 13 -1.05 -8.46 -29.98
CA GLU A 13 0.17 -9.00 -30.57
C GLU A 13 0.14 -10.55 -30.65
N THR A 14 1.13 -11.16 -31.25
CA THR A 14 1.05 -12.58 -31.66
C THR A 14 1.57 -13.56 -30.61
N GLY A 15 1.33 -13.33 -29.34
CA GLY A 15 1.83 -14.23 -28.28
C GLY A 15 1.30 -13.91 -26.90
N ASP A 16 1.75 -14.65 -25.92
CA ASP A 16 1.58 -14.42 -24.48
C ASP A 16 2.96 -14.06 -23.87
N ASP A 17 3.73 -13.24 -24.60
CA ASP A 17 5.12 -12.92 -24.31
C ASP A 17 5.32 -11.56 -23.62
N GLY A 18 4.24 -10.81 -23.40
CA GLY A 18 4.26 -9.56 -22.65
C GLY A 18 4.14 -9.75 -21.13
N ALA A 19 4.74 -8.84 -20.39
CA ALA A 19 4.59 -8.82 -18.94
C ALA A 19 3.13 -8.56 -18.55
N SER A 20 2.51 -9.46 -17.81
CA SER A 20 1.11 -9.42 -17.36
C SER A 20 0.08 -10.00 -18.33
N GLU A 21 0.46 -10.55 -19.47
CA GLU A 21 -0.46 -11.14 -20.44
C GLU A 21 -0.95 -12.53 -20.03
N ALA A 22 -0.11 -13.27 -19.32
CA ALA A 22 -0.47 -14.58 -18.79
C ALA A 22 0.08 -14.78 -17.37
N ILE A 23 -0.64 -15.58 -16.58
CA ILE A 23 -0.21 -15.94 -15.23
C ILE A 23 -0.52 -17.40 -14.94
N VAL A 24 0.41 -18.06 -14.25
CA VAL A 24 0.24 -19.39 -13.67
C VAL A 24 0.35 -19.25 -12.16
N VAL A 25 -0.71 -19.55 -11.44
CA VAL A 25 -0.75 -19.45 -9.97
C VAL A 25 -1.08 -20.79 -9.32
N PRO A 26 -0.42 -21.15 -8.20
CA PRO A 26 -0.83 -22.35 -7.45
C PRO A 26 -2.24 -22.17 -6.90
N ALA A 27 -3.05 -23.21 -6.93
CA ALA A 27 -4.42 -23.17 -6.41
C ALA A 27 -4.47 -22.80 -4.92
N SER A 28 -3.45 -23.14 -4.15
CA SER A 28 -3.27 -22.76 -2.74
C SER A 28 -3.05 -21.26 -2.52
N SER A 29 -2.67 -20.50 -3.55
CA SER A 29 -2.52 -19.05 -3.47
C SER A 29 -3.84 -18.28 -3.57
N TYR A 30 -4.94 -18.96 -3.92
CA TYR A 30 -6.27 -18.32 -4.02
C TYR A 30 -6.72 -17.74 -2.68
N ILE A 31 -7.06 -16.46 -2.67
CA ILE A 31 -7.52 -15.72 -1.47
C ILE A 31 -9.05 -15.65 -1.45
N GLY A 32 -9.67 -15.34 -2.60
CA GLY A 32 -11.10 -15.14 -2.69
C GLY A 32 -11.52 -14.51 -4.00
N ALA A 33 -12.83 -14.24 -4.14
CA ALA A 33 -13.40 -13.59 -5.31
C ALA A 33 -14.40 -12.51 -4.90
N ASP A 34 -14.46 -11.44 -5.72
CA ASP A 34 -15.38 -10.33 -5.57
C ASP A 34 -16.30 -10.24 -6.81
N PRO A 35 -17.65 -10.30 -6.64
CA PRO A 35 -18.61 -10.21 -7.74
C PRO A 35 -18.84 -8.76 -8.15
N GLY A 36 -18.75 -8.48 -9.46
CA GLY A 36 -19.16 -7.23 -10.08
C GLY A 36 -20.35 -7.39 -11.01
N SER A 37 -20.78 -6.32 -11.65
CA SER A 37 -21.84 -6.38 -12.67
C SER A 37 -21.31 -6.95 -13.98
N GLY A 38 -21.43 -8.26 -14.17
CA GLY A 38 -20.90 -8.97 -15.35
C GLY A 38 -19.40 -9.27 -15.27
N THR A 39 -18.82 -9.16 -14.09
CA THR A 39 -17.42 -9.51 -13.83
C THR A 39 -17.27 -10.26 -12.52
N THR A 40 -16.26 -11.11 -12.43
CA THR A 40 -15.81 -11.73 -11.17
C THR A 40 -14.32 -11.51 -11.05
N THR A 41 -13.89 -10.84 -10.00
CA THR A 41 -12.47 -10.60 -9.70
C THR A 41 -11.95 -11.67 -8.77
N LEU A 42 -10.89 -12.36 -9.17
CA LEU A 42 -10.20 -13.37 -8.37
C LEU A 42 -8.92 -12.76 -7.81
N TYR A 43 -8.59 -13.11 -6.58
CA TYR A 43 -7.40 -12.65 -5.88
C TYR A 43 -6.51 -13.82 -5.50
N PHE A 44 -5.21 -13.69 -5.78
CA PHE A 44 -4.20 -14.68 -5.49
C PHE A 44 -3.02 -14.02 -4.78
N LYS A 45 -2.42 -14.72 -3.81
CA LYS A 45 -1.15 -14.29 -3.22
C LYS A 45 -0.05 -14.40 -4.27
N ASP A 46 0.93 -13.50 -4.21
CA ASP A 46 2.11 -13.63 -5.08
C ASP A 46 2.85 -14.93 -4.79
N ALA A 47 3.11 -15.69 -5.86
CA ALA A 47 3.86 -16.94 -5.82
C ALA A 47 5.38 -16.73 -5.68
N MET A 48 5.88 -15.53 -5.95
CA MET A 48 7.31 -15.21 -5.93
C MET A 48 7.84 -14.85 -4.54
N GLY A 49 6.98 -14.87 -3.53
CA GLY A 49 7.39 -14.68 -2.13
C GLY A 49 7.53 -13.22 -1.70
N ASP A 50 7.15 -12.29 -2.54
CA ASP A 50 6.93 -10.92 -2.12
C ASP A 50 5.58 -10.87 -1.41
N ASN A 51 5.60 -10.83 -0.07
CA ASN A 51 4.37 -10.81 0.74
C ASN A 51 3.50 -9.57 0.48
N ASP A 52 3.95 -8.67 -0.36
CA ASP A 52 3.39 -7.36 -0.61
C ASP A 52 2.76 -7.22 -2.01
N ALA A 53 2.73 -8.29 -2.79
CA ALA A 53 2.04 -8.33 -4.08
C ALA A 53 0.86 -9.29 -4.06
N GLN A 54 -0.18 -8.94 -4.80
CA GLN A 54 -1.29 -9.84 -5.09
C GLN A 54 -1.58 -9.80 -6.59
N HIS A 55 -1.88 -10.95 -7.13
CA HIS A 55 -2.38 -11.04 -8.50
C HIS A 55 -3.90 -10.94 -8.48
N LYS A 56 -4.41 -10.13 -9.39
CA LYS A 56 -5.83 -9.89 -9.60
C LYS A 56 -6.21 -10.32 -11.01
N VAL A 57 -7.12 -11.25 -11.11
CA VAL A 57 -7.64 -11.74 -12.38
C VAL A 57 -9.13 -11.40 -12.49
N VAL A 58 -9.48 -10.60 -13.47
CA VAL A 58 -10.88 -10.21 -13.72
C VAL A 58 -11.43 -11.06 -14.85
N LEU A 59 -12.45 -11.84 -14.56
CA LEU A 59 -13.21 -12.64 -15.54
C LEU A 59 -14.47 -11.89 -15.93
N THR A 60 -14.61 -11.53 -17.21
CA THR A 60 -15.84 -10.92 -17.74
C THR A 60 -16.80 -12.00 -18.26
N HIS A 61 -18.07 -11.92 -17.88
CA HIS A 61 -19.08 -12.91 -18.18
C HIS A 61 -20.49 -12.27 -18.28
N THR A 62 -21.51 -13.04 -18.62
CA THR A 62 -22.88 -12.55 -18.62
C THR A 62 -23.29 -12.06 -17.22
N ALA A 63 -23.89 -10.88 -17.15
CA ALA A 63 -24.38 -10.30 -15.90
C ALA A 63 -25.32 -11.26 -15.14
N GLY A 64 -25.17 -11.32 -13.82
CA GLY A 64 -25.94 -12.20 -12.94
C GLY A 64 -25.42 -13.64 -12.86
N LYS A 65 -24.29 -13.97 -13.50
CA LYS A 65 -23.67 -15.30 -13.50
C LYS A 65 -22.52 -15.47 -12.51
N ASN A 66 -22.26 -14.49 -11.64
CA ASN A 66 -21.14 -14.50 -10.70
C ASN A 66 -21.06 -15.77 -9.84
N LYS A 67 -22.21 -16.23 -9.33
CA LYS A 67 -22.26 -17.44 -8.49
C LYS A 67 -21.82 -18.69 -9.25
N GLU A 68 -22.26 -18.82 -10.49
CA GLU A 68 -21.90 -19.92 -11.39
C GLU A 68 -20.42 -19.84 -11.75
N VAL A 69 -19.89 -18.63 -12.04
CA VAL A 69 -18.48 -18.41 -12.32
C VAL A 69 -17.63 -18.78 -11.11
N MET A 70 -17.96 -18.29 -9.91
CA MET A 70 -17.24 -18.66 -8.68
C MET A 70 -17.27 -20.18 -8.41
N ARG A 71 -18.38 -20.85 -8.69
CA ARG A 71 -18.45 -22.32 -8.60
C ARG A 71 -17.53 -23.01 -9.62
N GLY A 72 -17.45 -22.47 -10.84
CA GLY A 72 -16.51 -22.95 -11.85
C GLY A 72 -15.07 -22.82 -11.41
N VAL A 73 -14.69 -21.66 -10.86
CA VAL A 73 -13.36 -21.43 -10.30
C VAL A 73 -13.04 -22.44 -9.18
N MET A 74 -13.98 -22.66 -8.26
CA MET A 74 -13.81 -23.65 -7.20
C MET A 74 -13.72 -25.08 -7.75
N ALA A 75 -14.39 -25.39 -8.85
CA ALA A 75 -14.24 -26.67 -9.53
C ALA A 75 -12.83 -26.84 -10.14
N CYS A 76 -12.27 -25.78 -10.73
CA CYS A 76 -10.88 -25.77 -11.22
C CYS A 76 -9.87 -25.94 -10.07
N ILE A 77 -10.05 -25.24 -8.96
CA ILE A 77 -9.19 -25.34 -7.76
C ILE A 77 -9.20 -26.78 -7.21
N ASN A 78 -10.35 -27.41 -7.15
CA ASN A 78 -10.54 -28.75 -6.60
C ASN A 78 -10.45 -29.85 -7.67
N ALA A 79 -10.09 -29.55 -8.90
CA ALA A 79 -9.95 -30.54 -9.93
C ALA A 79 -8.91 -31.59 -9.57
N HIS A 80 -9.22 -32.85 -9.82
CA HIS A 80 -8.29 -33.94 -9.50
C HIS A 80 -7.05 -33.86 -10.42
N PRO A 81 -5.83 -33.90 -9.91
CA PRO A 81 -4.59 -33.67 -10.65
C PRO A 81 -4.19 -34.83 -11.59
N ASN A 82 -5.15 -35.45 -12.26
CA ASN A 82 -4.90 -36.60 -13.16
C ASN A 82 -4.12 -36.26 -14.43
N LYS A 83 -3.86 -34.98 -14.69
CA LYS A 83 -3.16 -34.52 -15.91
C LYS A 83 -2.02 -33.52 -15.60
N GLY A 84 -1.25 -33.77 -14.58
CA GLY A 84 -0.06 -32.95 -14.29
C GLY A 84 -0.29 -31.68 -13.48
N GLY A 85 -1.52 -31.44 -13.03
CA GLY A 85 -1.82 -30.29 -12.14
C GLY A 85 -1.92 -28.93 -12.83
N PHE A 86 -1.75 -28.85 -14.17
CA PHE A 86 -1.92 -27.62 -14.94
C PHE A 86 -3.36 -27.53 -15.46
N ILE A 87 -4.08 -26.48 -15.10
CA ILE A 87 -5.49 -26.28 -15.43
C ILE A 87 -5.66 -24.94 -16.13
N ILE A 88 -6.03 -24.94 -17.38
CA ILE A 88 -6.46 -23.74 -18.09
C ILE A 88 -7.82 -23.36 -17.53
N VAL A 89 -7.88 -22.22 -16.85
CA VAL A 89 -9.11 -21.66 -16.30
C VAL A 89 -9.78 -20.77 -17.35
N ALA A 90 -9.02 -19.80 -17.84
CA ALA A 90 -9.52 -18.87 -18.86
C ALA A 90 -8.33 -18.31 -19.67
N ASN A 91 -8.42 -18.42 -20.97
CA ASN A 91 -7.48 -17.85 -21.92
C ASN A 91 -8.28 -17.05 -22.95
N SER A 92 -8.17 -15.73 -22.93
CA SER A 92 -8.80 -14.85 -23.90
C SER A 92 -7.86 -14.41 -25.02
N ASN A 93 -6.61 -14.89 -25.03
CA ASN A 93 -5.64 -14.63 -26.10
C ASN A 93 -5.98 -15.50 -27.33
N ALA A 94 -6.70 -14.90 -28.30
CA ALA A 94 -7.10 -15.59 -29.51
C ALA A 94 -5.93 -15.90 -30.46
N ALA A 95 -4.79 -15.24 -30.30
CA ALA A 95 -3.60 -15.48 -31.13
C ALA A 95 -2.80 -16.71 -30.62
N ALA A 96 -2.82 -16.97 -29.33
CA ALA A 96 -2.16 -18.11 -28.72
C ALA A 96 -2.92 -19.45 -28.87
N VAL A 97 -4.19 -19.41 -29.31
CA VAL A 97 -5.04 -20.61 -29.46
C VAL A 97 -5.53 -20.72 -30.89
N THR A 98 -5.24 -21.85 -31.52
CA THR A 98 -5.62 -22.10 -32.93
C THR A 98 -7.12 -22.04 -33.20
N THR A 99 -7.93 -22.11 -32.18
CA THR A 99 -9.42 -22.15 -32.24
C THR A 99 -10.11 -20.94 -31.61
N GLY A 100 -9.39 -19.88 -31.24
CA GLY A 100 -9.90 -18.72 -30.53
C GLY A 100 -9.73 -18.81 -29.01
N THR A 101 -10.51 -18.04 -28.27
CA THR A 101 -10.46 -18.04 -26.79
C THR A 101 -10.78 -19.41 -26.20
N GLU A 102 -9.99 -19.83 -25.20
CA GLU A 102 -10.15 -21.09 -24.51
C GLU A 102 -10.58 -20.85 -23.05
N TYR A 103 -11.74 -21.36 -22.69
CA TYR A 103 -12.23 -21.35 -21.31
C TYR A 103 -12.46 -22.79 -20.85
N ASN A 104 -12.18 -23.04 -19.57
CA ASN A 104 -12.48 -24.34 -18.99
C ASN A 104 -13.96 -24.69 -19.21
N GLU A 105 -14.25 -25.95 -19.52
CA GLU A 105 -15.60 -26.42 -19.82
C GLU A 105 -16.63 -26.13 -18.71
N VAL A 106 -16.18 -25.95 -17.47
CA VAL A 106 -17.03 -25.58 -16.33
C VAL A 106 -17.70 -24.20 -16.51
N PHE A 107 -17.19 -23.38 -17.43
CA PHE A 107 -17.74 -22.05 -17.73
C PHE A 107 -18.67 -22.04 -18.96
N ASN A 108 -18.95 -23.20 -19.54
CA ASN A 108 -19.82 -23.30 -20.69
C ASN A 108 -21.21 -22.68 -20.39
N GLY A 109 -21.68 -21.83 -21.30
CA GLY A 109 -22.96 -21.14 -21.18
C GLY A 109 -22.98 -19.95 -20.22
N LEU A 110 -21.84 -19.56 -19.64
CA LEU A 110 -21.73 -18.38 -18.76
C LEU A 110 -21.41 -17.10 -19.52
N GLY A 111 -21.14 -17.17 -20.83
CA GLY A 111 -20.83 -16.01 -21.68
C GLY A 111 -19.52 -15.34 -21.27
N MET A 112 -18.49 -16.15 -21.00
CA MET A 112 -17.14 -15.66 -20.78
C MET A 112 -16.64 -14.91 -22.01
N SER A 113 -16.03 -13.75 -21.84
CA SER A 113 -15.61 -12.91 -22.96
C SER A 113 -14.18 -12.40 -22.87
N THR A 114 -13.73 -11.97 -21.71
CA THR A 114 -12.36 -11.47 -21.52
C THR A 114 -11.78 -11.86 -20.18
N VAL A 115 -10.47 -11.95 -20.14
CA VAL A 115 -9.65 -12.03 -18.93
C VAL A 115 -8.82 -10.76 -18.88
N ALA A 116 -8.67 -10.15 -17.71
CA ALA A 116 -7.70 -9.09 -17.46
C ALA A 116 -6.87 -9.46 -16.23
N ILE A 117 -5.55 -9.33 -16.34
CA ILE A 117 -4.60 -9.68 -15.31
C ILE A 117 -3.91 -8.40 -14.84
N THR A 118 -3.86 -8.20 -13.54
CA THR A 118 -3.16 -7.08 -12.93
C THR A 118 -2.36 -7.60 -11.76
N THR A 119 -1.08 -7.32 -11.75
CA THR A 119 -0.24 -7.49 -10.55
C THR A 119 -0.27 -6.18 -9.80
N GLU A 120 -0.95 -6.17 -8.66
CA GLU A 120 -0.93 -5.03 -7.76
C GLU A 120 0.19 -5.26 -6.75
N SER A 121 1.21 -4.43 -6.80
CA SER A 121 2.11 -4.31 -5.65
C SER A 121 1.27 -3.68 -4.53
N LEU A 122 0.96 -4.48 -3.54
CA LEU A 122 0.45 -3.98 -2.27
C LEU A 122 1.67 -3.35 -1.61
N GLY A 123 1.98 -2.10 -1.86
CA GLY A 123 3.16 -1.45 -1.28
C GLY A 123 3.47 -2.00 0.12
N GLU A 124 4.72 -2.22 0.44
CA GLU A 124 5.20 -3.00 1.61
C GLU A 124 4.25 -2.87 2.83
N GLY A 125 3.48 -3.91 3.12
CA GLY A 125 2.57 -3.98 4.27
C GLY A 125 1.09 -4.25 3.98
N GLY A 126 0.68 -4.52 2.74
CA GLY A 126 -0.73 -4.70 2.40
C GLY A 126 -1.31 -6.08 2.76
N ILE A 127 -1.84 -6.26 3.94
CA ILE A 127 -2.81 -7.33 4.17
C ILE A 127 -4.18 -6.84 3.73
N VAL A 128 -4.60 -7.20 2.53
CA VAL A 128 -5.99 -6.99 2.09
C VAL A 128 -6.83 -8.16 2.60
N GLY A 129 -7.36 -7.98 3.74
CA GLY A 129 -8.42 -8.83 4.23
C GLY A 129 -9.42 -7.93 4.93
N VAL A 130 -10.32 -7.31 4.19
CA VAL A 130 -11.72 -7.13 4.59
C VAL A 130 -12.42 -6.29 3.51
N SER A 131 -13.54 -6.78 3.03
CA SER A 131 -14.59 -6.10 2.27
C SER A 131 -14.83 -4.67 2.78
N GLY A 132 -14.72 -3.71 1.86
CA GLY A 132 -14.93 -2.28 2.15
C GLY A 132 -13.68 -1.42 2.01
N GLY A 133 -12.63 -1.90 1.33
CA GLY A 133 -11.40 -1.14 1.13
C GLY A 133 -11.58 0.08 0.26
N THR A 134 -11.83 1.25 0.84
CA THR A 134 -11.29 2.47 0.28
C THR A 134 -9.78 2.29 0.20
N THR A 135 -9.23 2.40 -1.01
CA THR A 135 -7.79 2.60 -1.22
C THR A 135 -7.33 3.57 -0.16
N LEU A 136 -6.31 3.21 0.65
CA LEU A 136 -5.67 4.18 1.51
C LEU A 136 -5.38 5.38 0.63
N SER A 137 -5.98 6.51 0.95
CA SER A 137 -5.58 7.76 0.34
C SER A 137 -4.15 7.99 0.80
N THR A 138 -3.19 7.45 0.03
CA THR A 138 -1.77 7.62 0.26
C THR A 138 -1.44 9.07 -0.04
N SER A 139 -1.87 9.94 0.85
CA SER A 139 -1.68 11.35 0.68
C SER A 139 -0.44 11.72 1.47
N TYR A 140 0.67 11.76 0.76
CA TYR A 140 1.86 12.46 1.16
C TYR A 140 2.14 13.58 0.17
N GLY A 141 2.76 14.64 0.64
CA GLY A 141 3.15 15.76 -0.22
C GLY A 141 4.35 15.43 -1.08
N ALA A 142 4.44 16.06 -2.24
CA ALA A 142 5.57 15.89 -3.16
C ALA A 142 6.93 16.22 -2.52
N GLY A 143 6.94 17.05 -1.46
CA GLY A 143 8.13 17.35 -0.69
C GLY A 143 8.66 16.21 0.19
N MET A 144 7.91 15.09 0.31
CA MET A 144 8.37 13.87 1.00
C MET A 144 8.86 12.79 0.04
N THR A 145 9.01 13.10 -1.23
CA THR A 145 9.53 12.17 -2.23
C THR A 145 10.98 12.53 -2.55
N SER A 146 11.94 11.73 -2.11
CA SER A 146 13.29 11.79 -2.66
C SER A 146 13.40 10.75 -3.78
N THR A 147 14.30 10.94 -4.72
CA THR A 147 14.52 10.24 -6.00
C THR A 147 13.94 8.81 -6.19
N SER A 148 13.71 8.05 -5.14
CA SER A 148 13.11 6.69 -5.16
C SER A 148 12.40 6.33 -3.86
N LEU A 149 12.46 7.18 -2.83
CA LEU A 149 11.92 6.88 -1.51
C LEU A 149 10.65 7.69 -1.27
N VAL A 150 9.59 7.00 -0.92
CA VAL A 150 8.29 7.58 -0.57
C VAL A 150 7.83 7.01 0.75
N PRO A 151 7.00 7.72 1.53
CA PRO A 151 6.38 7.17 2.73
C PRO A 151 5.61 5.88 2.41
N GLN A 152 5.88 4.82 3.17
CA GLN A 152 5.25 3.51 3.00
C GLN A 152 4.17 3.30 4.05
N TYR A 153 3.00 2.81 3.62
CA TYR A 153 1.83 2.69 4.48
C TYR A 153 1.36 1.26 4.61
N SER A 154 0.92 0.90 5.82
CA SER A 154 0.11 -0.28 6.03
C SER A 154 -1.02 0.00 7.02
N ARG A 155 -2.11 -0.75 6.92
CA ARG A 155 -3.24 -0.64 7.82
C ARG A 155 -3.79 -2.02 8.17
N VAL A 156 -3.99 -2.25 9.45
CA VAL A 156 -4.59 -3.48 9.97
C VAL A 156 -5.75 -3.11 10.87
N LYS A 157 -6.91 -3.72 10.66
CA LYS A 157 -8.07 -3.62 11.55
C LYS A 157 -8.24 -4.94 12.30
N VAL A 158 -8.25 -4.88 13.63
CA VAL A 158 -8.49 -6.02 14.50
C VAL A 158 -9.61 -5.66 15.47
N GLY A 159 -10.80 -6.20 15.25
CA GLY A 159 -12.00 -5.78 15.98
C GLY A 159 -12.26 -4.29 15.75
N ASP A 160 -12.39 -3.55 16.85
CA ASP A 160 -12.64 -2.09 16.82
C ASP A 160 -11.36 -1.25 16.77
N SER A 161 -10.20 -1.89 16.77
CA SER A 161 -8.91 -1.20 16.68
C SER A 161 -8.39 -1.15 15.25
N ILE A 162 -7.95 0.04 14.84
CA ILE A 162 -7.26 0.26 13.57
C ILE A 162 -5.82 0.66 13.89
N LEU A 163 -4.86 -0.07 13.36
CA LEU A 163 -3.46 0.30 13.36
C LEU A 163 -3.05 0.73 11.96
N THR A 164 -2.71 2.00 11.79
CA THR A 164 -2.08 2.51 10.58
C THR A 164 -0.59 2.70 10.85
N THR A 165 0.24 2.10 10.04
CA THR A 165 1.70 2.21 10.14
C THR A 165 2.23 2.98 8.95
N VAL A 166 3.14 3.93 9.19
CA VAL A 166 3.82 4.70 8.14
C VAL A 166 5.30 4.64 8.38
N LYS A 167 6.07 4.17 7.40
CA LYS A 167 7.54 4.20 7.42
C LYS A 167 8.00 5.38 6.58
N VAL A 168 8.88 6.19 7.14
CA VAL A 168 9.47 7.35 6.46
C VAL A 168 10.98 7.19 6.48
N ASP A 169 11.59 7.23 5.29
CA ASP A 169 13.04 7.29 5.11
C ASP A 169 13.43 8.74 4.79
N LEU A 170 14.34 9.29 5.55
CA LEU A 170 14.78 10.68 5.42
C LEU A 170 15.85 10.87 4.34
N THR A 171 16.42 9.78 3.80
CA THR A 171 17.53 9.85 2.83
C THR A 171 17.19 10.72 1.63
N GLY A 172 17.98 11.76 1.41
CA GLY A 172 17.77 12.73 0.33
C GLY A 172 16.80 13.87 0.65
N LEU A 173 16.13 13.85 1.80
CA LEU A 173 15.37 15.01 2.28
C LEU A 173 16.30 16.05 2.87
N GLY A 174 15.92 17.31 2.81
CA GLY A 174 16.65 18.41 3.40
C GLY A 174 16.35 18.55 4.88
N GLY A 175 17.40 18.64 5.67
CA GLY A 175 17.37 19.23 6.99
C GLY A 175 17.48 20.75 6.88
N VAL A 176 16.98 21.47 7.85
CA VAL A 176 16.79 22.91 7.81
C VAL A 176 17.79 23.65 8.71
N ASN A 177 17.76 24.96 8.66
CA ASN A 177 18.71 25.80 9.39
C ASN A 177 18.11 26.40 10.67
N ASP A 178 16.82 26.28 10.85
CA ASP A 178 16.09 26.82 12.01
C ASP A 178 15.30 25.73 12.72
N ALA A 179 15.20 25.83 14.04
CA ALA A 179 14.38 24.93 14.84
C ALA A 179 12.91 24.99 14.41
N ASP A 180 12.23 23.84 14.48
CA ASP A 180 10.82 23.66 14.15
C ASP A 180 10.45 23.81 12.65
N ASP A 181 11.43 24.04 11.78
CA ASP A 181 11.18 24.11 10.35
C ASP A 181 10.97 22.71 9.74
N VAL A 182 10.17 22.67 8.67
CA VAL A 182 9.73 21.44 8.03
C VAL A 182 10.84 20.76 7.27
N ILE A 183 11.04 19.46 7.57
CA ILE A 183 11.92 18.56 6.81
C ILE A 183 11.23 18.16 5.50
N GLY A 184 11.94 18.23 4.40
CA GLY A 184 11.41 17.85 3.10
C GLY A 184 12.39 18.10 1.95
N LEU A 185 11.96 17.87 0.72
CA LEU A 185 12.77 18.12 -0.46
C LEU A 185 12.71 19.62 -0.84
N ALA A 186 13.85 20.26 -0.97
CA ALA A 186 13.96 21.70 -1.20
C ALA A 186 13.19 22.26 -2.41
N ALA A 187 12.91 21.46 -3.41
CA ALA A 187 12.10 21.83 -4.59
C ALA A 187 10.81 21.02 -4.70
N GLY A 188 10.44 20.24 -3.68
CA GLY A 188 9.41 19.21 -3.77
C GLY A 188 7.97 19.69 -3.48
N GLY A 189 7.76 20.91 -3.00
CA GLY A 189 6.43 21.38 -2.56
C GLY A 189 6.04 20.89 -1.18
N ALA A 190 4.76 20.57 -0.96
CA ALA A 190 4.24 20.15 0.34
C ALA A 190 4.99 18.95 0.92
N ALA A 191 5.39 18.99 2.19
CA ALA A 191 6.25 18.00 2.83
C ALA A 191 5.57 17.22 3.97
N TYR A 192 4.25 17.04 3.92
CA TYR A 192 3.56 16.15 4.85
C TYR A 192 3.77 14.68 4.44
N PHE A 193 3.95 13.80 5.41
CA PHE A 193 4.15 12.38 5.15
C PHE A 193 2.88 11.55 5.31
N ALA A 194 1.84 12.07 5.97
CA ALA A 194 0.53 11.43 6.09
C ALA A 194 -0.56 12.46 6.32
N LYS A 195 -1.81 12.09 6.00
CA LYS A 195 -3.02 12.83 6.35
C LYS A 195 -3.87 12.02 7.31
N TYR A 196 -4.37 12.63 8.36
CA TYR A 196 -5.33 12.01 9.27
C TYR A 196 -6.73 11.99 8.65
N VAL A 197 -7.19 10.82 8.24
CA VAL A 197 -8.55 10.59 7.72
C VAL A 197 -9.27 9.64 8.66
N THR A 198 -10.29 10.13 9.38
CA THR A 198 -11.02 9.35 10.40
C THR A 198 -11.71 8.12 9.83
N ALA A 199 -12.19 8.19 8.58
CA ALA A 199 -12.78 7.02 7.91
C ALA A 199 -11.76 5.87 7.67
N GLU A 200 -10.47 6.20 7.60
CA GLU A 200 -9.40 5.25 7.33
C GLU A 200 -8.65 4.84 8.61
N MET A 201 -8.34 5.80 9.46
CA MET A 201 -7.50 5.62 10.65
C MET A 201 -8.31 5.46 11.93
N GLY A 202 -9.65 5.64 11.87
CA GLY A 202 -10.50 5.68 13.05
C GLY A 202 -10.30 6.96 13.88
N ILE A 203 -10.85 6.98 15.08
CA ILE A 203 -10.59 8.04 16.07
C ILE A 203 -9.25 7.74 16.72
N LEU A 204 -8.23 8.55 16.41
CA LEU A 204 -6.89 8.37 16.97
C LEU A 204 -6.90 8.58 18.49
N TYR A 205 -6.29 7.63 19.20
CA TYR A 205 -6.09 7.70 20.64
C TYR A 205 -4.63 7.54 21.09
N LYS A 206 -3.76 7.09 20.17
CA LYS A 206 -2.34 6.92 20.45
C LYS A 206 -1.53 7.05 19.17
N ILE A 207 -0.37 7.68 19.25
CA ILE A 207 0.63 7.73 18.16
C ILE A 207 1.97 7.34 18.77
N ASP A 208 2.64 6.37 18.17
CA ASP A 208 3.99 5.98 18.49
C ASP A 208 4.93 6.37 17.34
N MET A 209 6.09 6.88 17.67
CA MET A 209 7.20 7.16 16.75
C MET A 209 8.41 6.33 17.17
N ILE A 210 8.96 5.57 16.25
CA ILE A 210 10.08 4.64 16.49
C ILE A 210 11.22 5.02 15.56
N CYS A 211 12.40 5.25 16.10
CA CYS A 211 13.62 5.46 15.32
C CYS A 211 14.20 4.09 14.95
N LEU A 212 14.04 3.66 13.69
CA LEU A 212 14.62 2.40 13.20
C LEU A 212 16.09 2.58 12.83
N GLU A 213 16.44 3.73 12.23
CA GLU A 213 17.78 4.13 11.86
C GLU A 213 17.97 5.57 12.25
N LEU A 214 19.13 5.87 12.86
CA LEU A 214 19.47 7.24 13.28
C LEU A 214 19.52 8.18 12.09
N PRO A 215 18.94 9.38 12.21
CA PRO A 215 19.15 10.44 11.23
C PRO A 215 20.66 10.72 11.09
N ALA A 216 21.13 10.73 9.86
CA ALA A 216 22.48 11.04 9.50
C ALA A 216 22.49 12.12 8.43
N SER A 217 23.35 13.12 8.59
CA SER A 217 23.60 14.16 7.59
C SER A 217 25.09 14.45 7.54
N GLY A 218 25.62 14.86 6.40
CA GLY A 218 27.06 14.99 6.12
C GLY A 218 27.94 15.45 7.29
N SER A 219 27.92 16.73 7.63
CA SER A 219 28.75 17.29 8.72
C SER A 219 27.98 17.73 9.96
N ASN A 220 26.67 17.62 9.95
CA ASN A 220 25.79 18.11 11.01
C ASN A 220 24.96 16.97 11.61
N ASN A 221 24.92 16.84 12.92
CA ASN A 221 24.08 15.87 13.62
C ASN A 221 22.65 16.42 13.72
N LEU A 222 21.84 16.11 12.73
CA LEU A 222 20.40 16.40 12.71
C LEU A 222 19.63 15.22 13.33
N THR A 223 19.82 14.98 14.63
CA THR A 223 19.26 13.82 15.33
C THR A 223 18.01 14.14 16.15
N ASP A 224 17.61 15.40 16.19
CA ASP A 224 16.43 15.89 16.91
C ASP A 224 15.29 16.08 15.90
N ILE A 225 14.44 15.08 15.78
CA ILE A 225 13.32 15.05 14.84
C ILE A 225 12.01 15.02 15.62
N ASN A 226 11.17 16.02 15.37
CA ASN A 226 9.87 16.19 16.02
C ASN A 226 8.72 15.74 15.10
N LEU A 227 7.60 15.37 15.71
CA LEU A 227 6.35 15.11 15.03
C LEU A 227 5.35 16.24 15.32
N VAL A 228 4.82 16.83 14.25
CA VAL A 228 3.84 17.90 14.34
C VAL A 228 2.64 17.65 13.41
N SER A 229 1.51 18.29 13.69
CA SER A 229 0.36 18.32 12.78
C SER A 229 -0.07 19.72 12.43
N ASN A 230 -0.69 19.87 11.25
CA ASN A 230 -1.23 21.14 10.78
C ASN A 230 -2.40 20.90 9.80
N SER A 231 -3.40 21.76 9.83
CA SER A 231 -4.52 21.73 8.89
C SER A 231 -4.14 22.17 7.45
N ASN A 232 -2.99 22.81 7.28
CA ASN A 232 -2.52 23.31 5.99
C ASN A 232 -1.69 22.25 5.26
N ALA A 233 -2.17 21.81 4.09
CA ALA A 233 -1.51 20.83 3.22
C ALA A 233 -0.33 21.38 2.42
N THR A 234 -0.05 22.68 2.44
CA THR A 234 0.91 23.30 1.51
C THR A 234 2.26 23.64 2.12
N ARG A 235 2.49 23.25 3.39
CA ARG A 235 3.77 23.49 4.05
C ARG A 235 4.88 22.71 3.36
N ALA A 236 5.86 23.44 2.85
CA ALA A 236 7.01 22.90 2.13
C ALA A 236 8.25 22.82 3.03
N TYR A 237 9.33 22.25 2.50
CA TYR A 237 10.64 22.32 3.10
C TYR A 237 10.98 23.72 3.60
N ASN A 238 11.58 23.81 4.76
CA ASN A 238 12.00 25.07 5.42
C ASN A 238 10.83 26.04 5.69
N ALA A 239 9.60 25.52 5.79
CA ALA A 239 8.49 26.33 6.23
C ALA A 239 8.51 26.44 7.76
N ASP A 240 8.44 27.69 8.26
CA ASP A 240 8.39 28.00 9.69
C ASP A 240 7.31 27.19 10.41
N GLY A 241 7.68 26.56 11.52
CA GLY A 241 6.84 25.76 12.40
C GLY A 241 5.74 26.51 13.14
N SER A 242 5.60 27.82 12.93
CA SER A 242 4.52 28.59 13.55
C SER A 242 3.13 28.09 13.13
N GLY A 243 2.27 27.84 14.12
CA GLY A 243 0.91 27.35 13.91
C GLY A 243 0.78 25.85 13.73
N TYR A 244 1.83 25.07 14.00
CA TYR A 244 1.75 23.62 14.14
C TYR A 244 1.25 23.22 15.53
N THR A 245 0.56 22.10 15.60
CA THR A 245 0.33 21.39 16.86
C THR A 245 1.51 20.44 17.10
N GLN A 246 2.33 20.73 18.11
CA GLN A 246 3.40 19.84 18.52
C GLN A 246 2.81 18.56 19.11
N LEU A 247 3.02 17.44 18.45
CA LEU A 247 2.58 16.13 18.92
C LEU A 247 3.69 15.45 19.74
N LEU A 248 4.91 15.50 19.26
CA LEU A 248 6.08 14.95 19.92
C LEU A 248 7.27 15.89 19.78
N ASN A 249 7.83 16.30 20.90
CA ASN A 249 9.14 16.96 20.98
C ASN A 249 10.12 15.94 21.56
N ALA A 250 10.83 15.27 20.67
CA ALA A 250 11.55 14.05 21.02
C ALA A 250 12.95 14.30 21.56
N GLY A 251 13.56 15.42 21.25
CA GLY A 251 14.99 15.62 21.49
C GLY A 251 15.84 14.68 20.63
N THR A 252 17.04 14.36 21.11
CA THR A 252 17.99 13.52 20.37
C THR A 252 17.57 12.05 20.40
N TRP A 253 17.37 11.47 19.23
CA TRP A 253 16.97 10.06 19.07
C TRP A 253 18.15 9.09 19.25
N THR A 254 17.82 7.88 19.69
CA THR A 254 18.70 6.71 19.64
C THR A 254 18.07 5.61 18.79
N ALA A 255 18.89 4.77 18.13
CA ALA A 255 18.36 3.68 17.30
C ALA A 255 17.58 2.66 18.15
N GLY A 256 16.39 2.29 17.70
CA GLY A 256 15.46 1.43 18.42
C GLY A 256 14.60 2.15 19.47
N GLU A 257 14.79 3.45 19.66
CA GLU A 257 14.00 4.24 20.61
C GLU A 257 12.55 4.36 20.13
N LEU A 258 11.62 4.19 21.07
CA LEU A 258 10.20 4.40 20.90
C LEU A 258 9.74 5.55 21.79
N GLN A 259 9.10 6.52 21.20
CA GLN A 259 8.42 7.58 21.93
C GLN A 259 6.93 7.60 21.57
N THR A 260 6.10 7.89 22.56
CA THR A 260 4.65 7.94 22.42
C THR A 260 4.16 9.35 22.64
N VAL A 261 3.30 9.83 21.76
CA VAL A 261 2.60 11.12 21.93
C VAL A 261 1.80 11.11 23.22
N ALA A 262 1.94 12.15 24.02
CA ALA A 262 1.23 12.27 25.31
C ALA A 262 -0.29 12.16 25.12
N SER A 263 -0.94 11.44 26.02
CA SER A 263 -2.41 11.28 25.99
C SER A 263 -3.11 12.64 26.04
N GLY A 264 -4.05 12.86 25.12
CA GLY A 264 -4.79 14.12 24.99
C GLY A 264 -4.26 15.10 23.94
N THR A 265 -3.07 14.86 23.37
CA THR A 265 -2.49 15.66 22.27
C THR A 265 -2.56 14.84 21.00
N VAL A 266 -3.73 14.71 20.39
CA VAL A 266 -3.88 14.04 19.09
C VAL A 266 -4.15 15.08 18.02
N ALA A 267 -3.77 14.76 16.78
CA ALA A 267 -4.07 15.60 15.63
C ALA A 267 -5.59 15.79 15.45
N ALA A 268 -6.01 16.92 14.94
CA ALA A 268 -7.39 17.12 14.55
C ALA A 268 -7.71 16.34 13.27
N ALA A 269 -8.96 15.93 13.10
CA ALA A 269 -9.39 15.27 11.87
C ALA A 269 -9.08 16.13 10.64
N ASN A 270 -8.54 15.49 9.61
CA ASN A 270 -8.04 16.09 8.37
C ASN A 270 -6.72 16.87 8.49
N ASP A 271 -6.06 16.88 9.63
CA ASP A 271 -4.71 17.41 9.74
C ASP A 271 -3.71 16.57 8.95
N TYR A 272 -2.62 17.22 8.59
CA TYR A 272 -1.46 16.64 7.92
C TYR A 272 -0.32 16.51 8.90
N PHE A 273 0.39 15.38 8.85
CA PHE A 273 1.54 15.11 9.71
C PHE A 273 2.82 15.51 9.01
N TYR A 274 3.65 16.25 9.72
CA TYR A 274 4.95 16.74 9.25
C TYR A 274 6.05 16.32 10.22
N LEU A 275 7.27 16.24 9.68
CA LEU A 275 8.47 16.16 10.47
C LEU A 275 9.14 17.53 10.51
N THR A 276 9.59 17.94 11.66
CA THR A 276 10.38 19.17 11.84
C THR A 276 11.68 18.84 12.57
N GLU A 277 12.68 19.67 12.38
CA GLU A 277 13.84 19.62 13.24
C GLU A 277 13.53 20.20 14.61
N GLY A 278 14.14 19.63 15.64
CA GLY A 278 14.07 20.16 17.00
C GLY A 278 15.06 21.29 17.24
N ALA A 279 15.28 21.59 18.53
CA ALA A 279 16.14 22.70 18.96
C ALA A 279 17.61 22.50 18.68
N THR A 280 18.06 21.26 18.45
CA THR A 280 19.48 20.92 18.26
C THR A 280 19.78 20.75 16.78
N HIS A 281 19.98 21.83 16.07
CA HIS A 281 20.38 21.83 14.66
C HIS A 281 21.68 22.63 14.48
N SER A 282 22.42 22.34 13.43
CA SER A 282 23.70 22.99 13.15
C SER A 282 23.89 23.44 11.70
N GLY A 283 22.78 23.75 11.02
CA GLY A 283 22.75 24.26 9.63
C GLY A 283 22.06 23.31 8.66
N ALA A 284 21.60 23.89 7.55
CA ALA A 284 20.91 23.14 6.50
C ALA A 284 21.81 22.07 5.89
N ASN A 285 21.28 20.86 5.78
CA ASN A 285 22.00 19.73 5.17
C ASN A 285 21.02 18.72 4.58
N THR A 286 21.50 17.79 3.76
CA THR A 286 20.70 16.69 3.25
C THR A 286 20.93 15.46 4.10
N PHE A 287 19.86 14.78 4.50
CA PHE A 287 19.97 13.51 5.19
C PHE A 287 20.58 12.44 4.28
N THR A 288 21.53 11.71 4.80
CA THR A 288 22.18 10.57 4.14
C THR A 288 21.64 9.22 4.66
N GLY A 289 20.81 9.26 5.69
CA GLY A 289 20.14 8.14 6.32
C GLY A 289 19.20 8.62 7.42
N GLY A 290 18.45 7.70 7.97
CA GLY A 290 17.46 7.94 9.03
C GLY A 290 16.11 7.38 8.64
N VAL A 291 15.62 6.44 9.43
CA VAL A 291 14.34 5.77 9.16
C VAL A 291 13.47 5.81 10.41
N PHE A 292 12.24 6.30 10.24
CA PHE A 292 11.24 6.33 11.29
C PHE A 292 10.02 5.49 10.93
N LEU A 293 9.46 4.84 11.95
CA LEU A 293 8.21 4.11 11.87
C LEU A 293 7.18 4.78 12.77
N PHE A 294 6.08 5.21 12.18
CA PHE A 294 4.93 5.79 12.88
C PHE A 294 3.84 4.74 13.01
N LYS A 295 3.26 4.62 14.20
CA LYS A 295 2.09 3.78 14.46
C LYS A 295 0.96 4.65 14.99
N PHE A 296 -0.09 4.75 14.19
CA PHE A 296 -1.31 5.47 14.53
C PHE A 296 -2.37 4.46 14.96
N TRP A 297 -2.77 4.56 16.21
CA TRP A 297 -3.78 3.69 16.81
C TRP A 297 -5.10 4.41 16.88
N GLY A 298 -6.10 3.89 16.20
CA GLY A 298 -7.43 4.44 16.15
C GLY A 298 -8.51 3.45 16.55
N SER A 299 -9.63 3.96 17.05
CA SER A 299 -10.85 3.19 17.24
C SER A 299 -11.71 3.30 16.00
N ALA A 300 -12.19 2.18 15.48
CA ALA A 300 -13.13 2.18 14.36
C ALA A 300 -14.40 2.94 14.77
N LEU A 301 -14.92 3.74 13.84
CA LEU A 301 -16.24 4.33 14.01
C LEU A 301 -17.26 3.19 13.91
N GLU A 302 -18.14 3.07 14.90
CA GLU A 302 -19.31 2.20 14.76
C GLU A 302 -20.19 2.74 13.63
N SER A 303 -20.51 1.89 12.68
CA SER A 303 -21.37 2.20 11.52
C SER A 303 -22.84 2.04 11.86
#